data_aed294bcf455fda17b8455f9f8181750
#
_entry.id   aed294bcf455fda17b8455f9f8181750
#
_cell.length_a   1.000
_cell.length_b   1.000
_cell.length_c   1.000
_cell.angle_alpha   90.00
_cell.angle_beta   90.00
_cell.angle_gamma   90.00
#
_symmetry.space_group_name_H-M   'P 1'
#
loop_
_entity.id
_entity.type
_entity.pdbx_description
1 polymer ?
#
loop_
_entity_poly.entity_id
_entity_poly.type
_entity_poly.pdbx_seq_one_letter_code
_entity_poly.pdbx_strand_id
1 'polypeptide(L)'
;DTIWGRYFPDFAELETRLYTVSELQEALYATDAFASVRVQTIPWRITTSLSRLVEQVTAYHYSTFRFYSADRLQTALDTFQRRVRDVFHDCSRITFSNDHLLVVAQRLTSA
;
A
#
# COMPACT_ATOMS: atom_id res chain seq x y z
N ASP A 1 -0.36 8.77 5.51
CA ASP A 1 0.72 7.78 5.40
C ASP A 1 0.32 6.45 6.02
N THR A 2 0.63 5.37 5.33
CA THR A 2 0.43 4.02 5.86
C THR A 2 1.53 3.69 6.88
N ILE A 3 1.31 2.63 7.65
CA ILE A 3 2.34 2.13 8.58
C ILE A 3 3.63 1.77 7.84
N TRP A 4 3.52 1.28 6.62
CA TRP A 4 4.67 0.95 5.78
C TRP A 4 5.44 2.20 5.37
N GLY A 5 4.76 3.20 4.83
CA GLY A 5 5.39 4.44 4.41
C GLY A 5 6.04 5.20 5.56
N ARG A 6 5.48 5.07 6.76
CA ARG A 6 5.97 5.77 7.94
C ARG A 6 7.16 5.09 8.62
N TYR A 7 7.16 3.77 8.70
CA TYR A 7 8.13 3.03 9.53
C TYR A 7 9.02 2.07 8.77
N PHE A 8 8.64 1.65 7.55
CA PHE A 8 9.44 0.71 6.78
C PHE A 8 10.45 1.46 5.91
N PRO A 9 11.77 1.21 6.09
CA PRO A 9 12.79 1.94 5.34
C PRO A 9 12.60 1.83 3.83
N ASP A 10 12.69 2.97 3.15
CA ASP A 10 12.64 3.10 1.69
C ASP A 10 11.30 2.71 1.05
N PHE A 11 10.29 2.37 1.82
CA PHE A 11 9.01 1.92 1.28
C PHE A 11 8.35 2.98 0.40
N ALA A 12 8.26 4.21 0.89
CA ALA A 12 7.63 5.30 0.14
C ALA A 12 8.40 5.61 -1.15
N GLU A 13 9.73 5.56 -1.11
CA GLU A 13 10.57 5.77 -2.27
C GLU A 13 10.38 4.69 -3.34
N LEU A 14 10.34 3.42 -2.92
CA LEU A 14 10.15 2.30 -3.85
C LEU A 14 8.71 2.19 -4.35
N GLU A 15 7.76 2.61 -3.54
CA GLU A 15 6.35 2.64 -3.94
C GLU A 15 6.09 3.61 -5.09
N THR A 16 6.90 4.66 -5.25
CA THR A 16 6.76 5.59 -6.37
C THR A 16 7.02 4.95 -7.74
N ARG A 17 7.55 3.73 -7.77
CA ARG A 17 7.70 2.95 -9.01
C ARG A 17 6.40 2.32 -9.47
N LEU A 18 5.36 2.35 -8.65
CA LEU A 18 4.02 1.87 -8.98
C LEU A 18 3.21 3.01 -9.61
N TYR A 19 2.13 2.64 -10.29
CA TYR A 19 1.24 3.64 -10.88
C TYR A 19 0.62 4.53 -9.82
N THR A 20 0.61 5.83 -10.08
CA THR A 20 -0.14 6.80 -9.29
C THR A 20 -1.64 6.70 -9.64
N VAL A 21 -2.49 7.29 -8.78
CA VAL A 21 -3.93 7.38 -9.04
C VAL A 21 -4.20 8.11 -10.36
N SER A 22 -3.47 9.21 -10.63
CA SER A 22 -3.62 9.96 -11.89
C SER A 22 -3.25 9.13 -13.11
N GLU A 23 -2.16 8.37 -13.04
CA GLU A 23 -1.74 7.50 -14.13
C GLU A 23 -2.76 6.39 -14.40
N LEU A 24 -3.32 5.79 -13.35
CA LEU A 24 -4.36 4.79 -13.48
C LEU A 24 -5.61 5.36 -14.15
N GLN A 25 -6.03 6.55 -13.72
CA GLN A 25 -7.19 7.23 -14.28
C GLN A 25 -6.99 7.55 -15.76
N GLU A 26 -5.82 8.07 -16.14
CA GLU A 26 -5.46 8.36 -17.54
C GLU A 26 -5.46 7.09 -18.37
N ALA A 27 -4.90 5.99 -17.85
CA ALA A 27 -4.88 4.71 -18.57
C ALA A 27 -6.27 4.19 -18.83
N LEU A 28 -7.20 4.34 -17.89
CA LEU A 28 -8.58 3.90 -18.06
C LEU A 28 -9.33 4.77 -19.06
N TYR A 29 -9.11 6.08 -19.07
CA TYR A 29 -9.69 6.96 -20.08
C TYR A 29 -9.15 6.68 -21.48
N ALA A 30 -7.87 6.32 -21.59
CA ALA A 30 -7.23 6.05 -22.88
C ALA A 30 -7.79 4.81 -23.58
N THR A 31 -8.49 3.92 -22.88
CA THR A 31 -9.07 2.71 -23.46
C THR A 31 -10.30 2.97 -24.30
N ASP A 32 -10.90 4.16 -24.23
CA ASP A 32 -12.17 4.53 -24.88
C ASP A 32 -13.34 3.61 -24.53
N ALA A 33 -13.18 2.72 -23.56
CA ALA A 33 -14.21 1.76 -23.17
C ALA A 33 -15.18 2.33 -22.14
N PHE A 34 -14.84 3.48 -21.52
CA PHE A 34 -15.59 4.01 -20.40
C PHE A 34 -16.04 5.45 -20.67
N ALA A 35 -17.31 5.73 -20.35
CA ALA A 35 -17.88 7.07 -20.46
C ALA A 35 -17.39 7.96 -19.31
N SER A 36 -17.18 7.39 -18.12
CA SER A 36 -16.63 8.11 -16.98
C SER A 36 -15.80 7.17 -16.12
N VAL A 37 -14.72 7.72 -15.54
CA VAL A 37 -13.88 7.01 -14.60
C VAL A 37 -13.74 7.88 -13.35
N ARG A 38 -14.08 7.30 -12.20
CA ARG A 38 -13.99 7.98 -10.92
C ARG A 38 -13.10 7.16 -9.99
N VAL A 39 -12.14 7.84 -9.35
CA VAL A 39 -11.27 7.22 -8.37
C VAL A 39 -11.50 7.92 -7.04
N GLN A 40 -11.84 7.15 -6.02
CA GLN A 40 -12.06 7.64 -4.66
C GLN A 40 -11.08 6.97 -3.71
N THR A 41 -10.60 7.74 -2.73
CA THR A 41 -9.85 7.22 -1.61
C THR A 41 -10.79 7.03 -0.43
N ILE A 42 -10.86 5.81 0.10
CA ILE A 42 -11.70 5.48 1.24
C ILE A 42 -10.78 5.18 2.42
N PRO A 43 -10.81 5.98 3.51
CA PRO A 43 -10.03 5.69 4.69
C PRO A 43 -10.54 4.42 5.38
N TRP A 44 -9.62 3.58 5.82
CA TRP A 44 -9.94 2.32 6.46
C TRP A 44 -9.04 2.12 7.67
N ARG A 45 -9.62 1.75 8.81
CA ARG A 45 -8.86 1.43 10.01
C ARG A 45 -8.66 -0.06 10.12
N ILE A 46 -7.40 -0.45 10.34
CA ILE A 46 -6.99 -1.85 10.45
C ILE A 46 -6.37 -2.06 11.82
N THR A 47 -6.77 -3.14 12.50
CA THR A 47 -6.13 -3.59 13.73
C THR A 47 -5.47 -4.93 13.47
N THR A 48 -4.18 -5.02 13.76
CA THR A 48 -3.38 -6.21 13.52
C THR A 48 -2.28 -6.34 14.58
N SER A 49 -1.36 -7.27 14.40
CA SER A 49 -0.20 -7.46 15.27
C SER A 49 1.09 -7.28 14.48
N LEU A 50 2.19 -7.00 15.20
CA LEU A 50 3.50 -6.90 14.57
C LEU A 50 3.87 -8.21 13.87
N SER A 51 3.57 -9.37 14.47
CA SER A 51 3.87 -10.66 13.86
C SER A 51 3.13 -10.85 12.53
N ARG A 52 1.89 -10.40 12.41
CA ARG A 52 1.16 -10.43 11.15
C ARG A 52 1.75 -9.49 10.11
N LEU A 53 2.20 -8.31 10.52
CA LEU A 53 2.87 -7.38 9.63
C LEU A 53 4.16 -7.98 9.08
N VAL A 54 4.94 -8.65 9.93
CA VAL A 54 6.16 -9.36 9.50
C VAL A 54 5.83 -10.45 8.48
N GLU A 55 4.79 -11.24 8.71
CA GLU A 55 4.33 -12.25 7.76
C GLU A 55 3.98 -11.65 6.39
N GLN A 56 3.34 -10.49 6.39
CA GLN A 56 3.00 -9.80 5.14
C GLN A 56 4.25 -9.39 4.34
N VAL A 57 5.33 -8.99 5.01
CA VAL A 57 6.59 -8.66 4.35
C VAL A 57 7.20 -9.90 3.72
N THR A 58 7.32 -10.99 4.48
CA THR A 58 7.93 -12.24 4.00
C THR A 58 7.11 -12.91 2.90
N ALA A 59 5.79 -12.70 2.90
CA ALA A 59 4.89 -13.21 1.87
C ALA A 59 4.76 -12.30 0.65
N TYR A 60 5.49 -11.18 0.60
CA TYR A 60 5.39 -10.17 -0.46
C TYR A 60 3.94 -9.71 -0.68
N HIS A 61 3.22 -9.48 0.39
CA HIS A 61 1.81 -9.06 0.35
C HIS A 61 1.60 -7.79 -0.49
N TYR A 62 2.53 -6.84 -0.39
CA TYR A 62 2.57 -5.67 -1.27
C TYR A 62 3.68 -5.84 -2.29
N SER A 63 3.39 -5.51 -3.55
CA SER A 63 4.36 -5.63 -4.64
C SER A 63 5.61 -4.75 -4.43
N THR A 64 5.50 -3.70 -3.65
CA THR A 64 6.63 -2.83 -3.29
C THR A 64 7.77 -3.62 -2.64
N PHE A 65 7.49 -4.65 -1.86
CA PHE A 65 8.52 -5.47 -1.22
C PHE A 65 9.39 -6.23 -2.22
N ARG A 66 8.91 -6.45 -3.42
CA ARG A 66 9.66 -7.13 -4.48
C ARG A 66 10.78 -6.28 -5.07
N PHE A 67 10.75 -4.97 -4.83
CA PHE A 67 11.82 -4.06 -5.28
C PHE A 67 13.05 -4.08 -4.37
N TYR A 68 12.97 -4.73 -3.23
CA TYR A 68 14.09 -4.89 -2.31
C TYR A 68 14.90 -6.12 -2.70
N SER A 69 16.24 -6.04 -2.58
CA SER A 69 17.06 -7.24 -2.54
C SER A 69 16.80 -8.02 -1.25
N ALA A 70 17.12 -9.30 -1.22
CA ALA A 70 16.88 -10.14 -0.04
C ALA A 70 17.54 -9.56 1.23
N ASP A 71 18.81 -9.15 1.13
CA ASP A 71 19.55 -8.57 2.26
C ASP A 71 18.97 -7.22 2.70
N ARG A 72 18.62 -6.38 1.73
CA ARG A 72 18.03 -5.07 1.99
C ARG A 72 16.66 -5.21 2.65
N LEU A 73 15.85 -6.17 2.19
CA LEU A 73 14.55 -6.45 2.78
C LEU A 73 14.67 -6.89 4.24
N GLN A 74 15.61 -7.78 4.53
CA GLN A 74 15.83 -8.26 5.89
C GLN A 74 16.27 -7.12 6.82
N THR A 75 17.22 -6.29 6.38
CA THR A 75 17.68 -5.13 7.13
C THR A 75 16.54 -4.13 7.38
N ALA A 76 15.76 -3.87 6.35
CA ALA A 76 14.60 -2.98 6.46
C ALA A 76 13.54 -3.54 7.41
N LEU A 77 13.30 -4.85 7.36
CA LEU A 77 12.35 -5.52 8.25
C LEU A 77 12.79 -5.44 9.71
N ASP A 78 14.07 -5.65 9.99
CA ASP A 78 14.62 -5.53 11.35
C ASP A 78 14.46 -4.10 11.89
N THR A 79 14.74 -3.11 11.07
CA THR A 79 14.56 -1.70 11.42
C THR A 79 13.09 -1.36 11.64
N PHE A 80 12.20 -1.86 10.78
CA PHE A 80 10.76 -1.66 10.90
C PHE A 80 10.23 -2.20 12.23
N GLN A 81 10.61 -3.42 12.58
CA GLN A 81 10.19 -4.03 13.84
C GLN A 81 10.64 -3.21 15.04
N ARG A 82 11.87 -2.72 15.03
CA ARG A 82 12.40 -1.89 16.10
C ARG A 82 11.64 -0.57 16.22
N ARG A 83 11.39 0.11 15.11
CA ARG A 83 10.63 1.37 15.08
C ARG A 83 9.20 1.21 15.58
N VAL A 84 8.54 0.11 15.18
CA VAL A 84 7.18 -0.18 15.62
C VAL A 84 7.15 -0.44 17.13
N ARG A 85 8.10 -1.19 17.66
CA ARG A 85 8.18 -1.45 19.10
C ARG A 85 8.45 -0.18 19.92
N ASP A 86 9.14 0.78 19.34
CA ASP A 86 9.41 2.06 20.00
C ASP A 86 8.17 2.96 20.07
N VAL A 87 7.27 2.84 19.10
CA VAL A 87 6.11 3.73 18.96
C VAL A 87 4.84 3.12 19.57
N PHE A 88 4.61 1.83 19.35
CA PHE A 88 3.40 1.16 19.79
C PHE A 88 3.60 0.44 21.11
N HIS A 89 2.72 0.74 22.07
CA HIS A 89 2.80 0.22 23.41
C HIS A 89 2.51 -1.29 23.46
N ASP A 90 1.54 -1.74 22.66
CA ASP A 90 1.13 -3.14 22.56
C ASP A 90 1.25 -3.59 21.11
N CYS A 91 2.32 -4.32 20.80
CA CYS A 91 2.58 -4.82 19.45
C CYS A 91 1.73 -6.03 19.06
N SER A 92 0.94 -6.57 19.98
CA SER A 92 -0.06 -7.58 19.66
C SER A 92 -1.34 -6.97 19.11
N ARG A 93 -1.50 -5.65 19.24
CA ARG A 93 -2.71 -4.94 18.83
C ARG A 93 -2.36 -3.54 18.33
N ILE A 94 -2.04 -3.46 17.06
CA ILE A 94 -1.65 -2.22 16.38
C ILE A 94 -2.80 -1.76 15.50
N THR A 95 -3.26 -0.53 15.72
CA THR A 95 -4.30 0.08 14.88
C THR A 95 -3.70 1.20 14.07
N PHE A 96 -3.94 1.18 12.77
CA PHE A 96 -3.50 2.23 11.86
C PHE A 96 -4.53 2.46 10.77
N SER A 97 -4.44 3.62 10.12
CA SER A 97 -5.29 3.95 8.98
C SER A 97 -4.60 3.55 7.68
N ASN A 98 -5.37 2.97 6.78
CA ASN A 98 -4.92 2.65 5.44
C ASN A 98 -6.00 3.11 4.46
N ASP A 99 -5.57 3.69 3.34
CA ASP A 99 -6.49 4.18 2.34
C ASP A 99 -6.71 3.13 1.26
N HIS A 100 -7.98 2.84 0.97
CA HIS A 100 -8.35 1.97 -0.13
C HIS A 100 -8.78 2.81 -1.32
N LEU A 101 -8.37 2.39 -2.51
CA LEU A 101 -8.80 3.01 -3.74
C LEU A 101 -10.05 2.31 -4.26
N LEU A 102 -11.10 3.09 -4.49
CA LEU A 102 -12.31 2.64 -5.18
C LEU A 102 -12.29 3.24 -6.57
N VAL A 103 -12.26 2.38 -7.59
CA VAL A 103 -12.33 2.80 -8.98
C VAL A 103 -13.72 2.45 -9.52
N VAL A 104 -14.44 3.48 -9.94
CA VAL A 104 -15.76 3.30 -10.58
C VAL A 104 -15.64 3.76 -12.02
N ALA A 105 -15.79 2.82 -12.94
CA ALA A 105 -15.75 3.08 -14.36
C ALA A 105 -17.07 2.70 -14.99
N GLN A 106 -17.74 3.67 -15.62
CA GLN A 106 -19.00 3.44 -16.30
C GLN A 106 -18.73 3.15 -17.77
N ARG A 107 -19.22 2.00 -18.24
CA ARG A 107 -19.09 1.61 -19.64
C ARG A 107 -19.86 2.54 -20.57
N LEU A 108 -19.31 2.75 -21.74
CA LEU A 108 -20.06 3.35 -22.84
C LEU A 108 -21.20 2.41 -23.22
N THR A 109 -22.43 2.93 -23.19
CA THR A 109 -23.59 2.19 -23.72
C THR A 109 -23.67 2.42 -25.22
N SER A 110 -23.66 1.34 -25.97
CA SER A 110 -23.98 1.44 -27.40
C SER A 110 -25.44 1.81 -27.55
N ALA A 111 -25.69 2.88 -28.23
CA ALA A 111 -27.05 3.33 -28.54
C ALA A 111 -27.73 2.38 -29.51
#